data_6f9068c8f347cbb647ddc3c5f26a3f91
#
_entry.id   6f9068c8f347cbb647ddc3c5f26a3f91
#
_cell.length_a   1.000
_cell.length_b   1.000
_cell.length_c   1.000
_cell.angle_alpha   90.00
_cell.angle_beta   90.00
_cell.angle_gamma   90.00
#
_symmetry.space_group_name_H-M   'P 1'
#
loop_
_entity.id
_entity.type
_entity.pdbx_description
1 polymer ?
#
loop_
_entity_poly.entity_id
_entity_poly.type
_entity_poly.pdbx_seq_one_letter_code
_entity_poly.pdbx_strand_id
1 'polypeptide(L)' 'MAKEDQIEMEGEIIDTLPNTTFRVRLENGHVVTAHISGKMRKNYIRILTGDKVRVEVTPYDLTTGRITYRER' A
#
# COMPACT_ATOMS: atom_id res chain seq x y z
N MET A 1 -7.63 14.00 -16.09
CA MET A 1 -7.73 12.56 -16.02
C MET A 1 -7.57 12.11 -14.59
N ALA A 2 -8.43 11.25 -14.16
CA ALA A 2 -8.41 10.79 -12.78
C ALA A 2 -7.13 10.07 -12.43
N LYS A 3 -6.53 9.41 -13.39
CA LYS A 3 -5.34 8.63 -13.11
C LYS A 3 -4.17 9.48 -12.65
N GLU A 4 -4.16 10.72 -13.07
CA GLU A 4 -3.04 11.57 -12.76
C GLU A 4 -3.02 12.00 -11.32
N ASP A 5 -4.12 11.77 -10.63
CA ASP A 5 -4.20 12.16 -9.24
C ASP A 5 -3.64 11.10 -8.30
N GLN A 6 -3.21 9.98 -8.84
CA GLN A 6 -2.66 8.92 -8.02
C GLN A 6 -1.17 9.12 -7.83
N ILE A 7 -0.74 8.96 -6.59
CA ILE A 7 0.66 9.13 -6.22
C ILE A 7 1.16 7.80 -5.71
N GLU A 8 2.26 7.34 -6.27
CA GLU A 8 2.87 6.09 -5.85
C GLU A 8 4.03 6.40 -4.94
N MET A 9 4.05 5.81 -3.77
CA MET A 9 5.08 6.04 -2.77
C MET A 9 5.54 4.72 -2.20
N GLU A 10 6.78 4.71 -1.77
CA GLU A 10 7.32 3.55 -1.07
C GLU A 10 6.96 3.61 0.39
N GLY A 11 6.74 2.44 0.98
CA GLY A 11 6.42 2.35 2.38
C GLY A 11 6.84 1.04 2.95
N GLU A 12 6.72 0.93 4.26
CA GLU A 12 7.07 -0.27 4.99
C GLU A 12 5.85 -0.77 5.74
N ILE A 13 5.61 -2.07 5.66
CA ILE A 13 4.49 -2.68 6.38
C ILE A 13 4.82 -2.67 7.86
N ILE A 14 4.01 -1.98 8.65
CA ILE A 14 4.22 -1.92 10.09
C ILE A 14 3.21 -2.75 10.86
N ASP A 15 2.13 -3.17 10.22
CA ASP A 15 1.14 -4.01 10.87
C ASP A 15 0.31 -4.72 9.82
N THR A 16 -0.20 -5.89 10.17
CA THR A 16 -1.09 -6.63 9.29
C THR A 16 -2.47 -6.66 9.95
N LEU A 17 -3.47 -6.33 9.16
CA LEU A 17 -4.84 -6.24 9.64
C LEU A 17 -5.68 -7.31 8.93
N PRO A 18 -6.87 -7.60 9.44
CA PRO A 18 -7.72 -8.58 8.77
C PRO A 18 -8.18 -8.09 7.41
N ASN A 19 -8.70 -9.03 6.61
CA ASN A 19 -9.28 -8.74 5.29
C ASN A 19 -8.25 -8.23 4.29
N THR A 20 -7.03 -8.76 4.35
CA THR A 20 -5.96 -8.40 3.43
C THR A 20 -5.68 -6.90 3.45
N THR A 21 -5.78 -6.31 4.62
CA THR A 21 -5.51 -4.90 4.82
C THR A 21 -4.25 -4.77 5.65
N PHE A 22 -3.47 -3.72 5.39
CA PHE A 22 -2.19 -3.53 6.05
C PHE A 22 -2.02 -2.08 6.45
N ARG A 23 -1.26 -1.87 7.51
CA ARG A 23 -0.88 -0.53 7.89
C ARG A 23 0.52 -0.28 7.39
N VAL A 24 0.68 0.76 6.62
CA VAL A 24 1.93 1.05 5.93
C VAL A 24 2.40 2.44 6.31
N ARG A 25 3.67 2.53 6.69
CA ARG A 25 4.27 3.83 6.93
C ARG A 25 5.02 4.23 5.68
N LEU A 26 4.60 5.33 5.09
CA LEU A 26 5.19 5.84 3.86
C LEU A 26 6.52 6.52 4.15
N GLU A 27 7.28 6.73 3.09
CA GLU A 27 8.62 7.30 3.25
C GLU A 27 8.58 8.70 3.81
N ASN A 28 7.45 9.40 3.69
CA ASN A 28 7.31 10.73 4.29
C ASN A 28 6.86 10.67 5.74
N GLY A 29 6.77 9.47 6.32
CA GLY A 29 6.36 9.31 7.70
C GLY A 29 4.86 9.18 7.91
N HIS A 30 4.09 9.33 6.87
CA HIS A 30 2.64 9.24 6.95
C HIS A 30 2.22 7.78 6.98
N VAL A 31 1.26 7.44 7.84
CA VAL A 31 0.78 6.07 7.95
C VAL A 31 -0.59 5.96 7.29
N VAL A 32 -0.72 4.99 6.40
CA VAL A 32 -1.98 4.76 5.70
C VAL A 32 -2.43 3.33 5.93
N THR A 33 -3.73 3.11 5.77
CA THR A 33 -4.29 1.76 5.73
C THR A 33 -4.41 1.37 4.28
N ALA A 34 -3.73 0.29 3.91
CA ALA A 34 -3.65 -0.11 2.50
C ALA A 34 -4.18 -1.52 2.33
N HIS A 35 -4.77 -1.76 1.18
CA HIS A 35 -5.21 -3.10 0.84
C HIS A 35 -4.47 -3.55 -0.41
N ILE A 36 -4.47 -4.86 -0.64
CA ILE A 36 -3.74 -5.44 -1.74
C ILE A 36 -4.51 -5.21 -3.04
N SER A 37 -3.80 -4.82 -4.09
CA SER A 37 -4.43 -4.69 -5.39
C SER A 37 -4.89 -6.06 -5.89
N GLY A 38 -5.84 -6.05 -6.82
CA GLY A 38 -6.33 -7.30 -7.37
C GLY A 38 -5.24 -8.10 -8.05
N LYS A 39 -4.30 -7.41 -8.66
CA LYS A 39 -3.20 -8.08 -9.33
C LYS A 39 -2.33 -8.85 -8.35
N MET A 40 -2.02 -8.25 -7.22
CA MET A 40 -1.20 -8.91 -6.22
C MET A 40 -1.94 -10.07 -5.57
N ARG A 41 -3.22 -9.91 -5.35
CA ARG A 41 -4.02 -10.99 -4.78
C ARG A 41 -4.05 -12.18 -5.73
N LYS A 42 -4.16 -11.91 -7.00
CA LYS A 42 -4.20 -12.95 -8.01
C LYS A 42 -2.89 -13.73 -8.05
N ASN A 43 -1.78 -13.05 -7.81
CA ASN A 43 -0.47 -13.68 -7.83
C ASN A 43 -0.07 -14.27 -6.49
N TYR A 44 -0.94 -14.20 -5.51
CA TYR A 44 -0.69 -14.86 -4.23
C TYR A 44 0.54 -14.34 -3.52
N ILE A 45 0.80 -13.06 -3.65
CA ILE A 45 1.97 -12.46 -3.04
C ILE A 45 1.72 -12.31 -1.55
N ARG A 46 2.63 -12.85 -0.75
CA ARG A 46 2.51 -12.78 0.69
C ARG A 46 3.23 -11.55 1.21
N ILE A 47 2.56 -10.81 2.05
CA ILE A 47 3.11 -9.57 2.61
C ILE A 47 3.21 -9.73 4.12
N LEU A 48 4.38 -9.43 4.65
CA LEU A 48 4.65 -9.56 6.08
C LEU A 48 5.10 -8.24 6.65
N THR A 49 4.97 -8.11 7.96
CA THR A 49 5.45 -6.92 8.65
C THR A 49 6.93 -6.75 8.37
N GLY A 50 7.32 -5.52 8.03
CA GLY A 50 8.70 -5.22 7.69
C GLY A 50 8.98 -5.22 6.21
N ASP A 51 8.04 -5.70 5.39
CA ASP A 51 8.25 -5.72 3.95
C ASP A 51 8.15 -4.32 3.38
N LYS A 52 8.92 -4.09 2.34
CA LYS A 52 8.84 -2.84 1.59
C LYS A 52 7.87 -3.01 0.45
N VAL A 53 7.01 -2.04 0.29
CA VAL A 53 5.97 -2.10 -0.73
C VAL A 53 5.81 -0.73 -1.38
N ARG A 54 5.14 -0.73 -2.52
CA ARG A 54 4.70 0.50 -3.15
C ARG A 54 3.22 0.64 -2.97
N VAL A 55 2.80 1.83 -2.58
CA VAL A 55 1.41 2.11 -2.27
C VAL A 55 0.94 3.27 -3.13
N GLU A 56 -0.23 3.09 -3.71
CA GLU A 56 -0.90 4.13 -4.47
C GLU A 56 -1.85 4.87 -3.55
N VAL A 57 -1.70 6.16 -3.46
CA VAL A 57 -2.63 7.01 -2.71
C VAL A 57 -3.08 8.13 -3.61
N THR A 58 -4.15 8.81 -3.24
CA THR A 58 -4.61 9.97 -3.97
C THR A 58 -4.55 11.19 -3.07
N PRO A 59 -4.38 12.38 -3.64
CA PRO A 59 -4.40 13.60 -2.80
C PRO A 59 -5.74 13.83 -2.13
N TYR A 60 -6.78 13.19 -2.61
CA TYR A 60 -8.12 13.36 -2.03
C TYR A 60 -8.31 12.51 -0.79
N ASP A 61 -7.52 11.46 -0.62
CA ASP A 61 -7.66 10.60 0.53
C ASP A 61 -6.30 10.01 0.86
N LEU A 62 -5.61 10.68 1.77
CA LEU A 62 -4.27 10.25 2.15
C LEU A 62 -4.26 9.27 3.31
N THR A 63 -5.43 8.82 3.74
CA THR A 63 -5.52 7.88 4.85
C THR A 63 -5.62 6.44 4.39
N THR A 64 -5.95 6.22 3.13
CA THR A 64 -6.03 4.88 2.58
C THR A 64 -5.21 4.80 1.31
N GLY A 65 -4.83 3.58 0.97
CA GLY A 65 -4.07 3.37 -0.25
C GLY A 65 -4.22 1.96 -0.73
N ARG A 66 -3.52 1.67 -1.82
CA ARG A 66 -3.55 0.34 -2.40
C ARG A 66 -2.13 -0.10 -2.68
N ILE A 67 -1.78 -1.29 -2.20
CA ILE A 67 -0.46 -1.84 -2.43
C ILE A 67 -0.43 -2.39 -3.85
N THR A 68 0.47 -1.85 -4.66
CA THR A 68 0.56 -2.24 -6.06
C THR A 68 1.78 -3.08 -6.34
N TYR A 69 2.75 -3.09 -5.44
CA TYR A 69 3.99 -3.80 -5.70
C TYR A 69 4.69 -4.07 -4.38
N ARG A 70 5.24 -5.27 -4.26
CA ARG A 70 6.03 -5.64 -3.09
C ARG A 70 7.49 -5.70 -3.49
N GLU A 71 8.30 -4.92 -2.81
CA GLU A 71 9.74 -4.91 -3.06
C GLU A 71 10.43 -5.94 -2.18
N ARG A 72 11.49 -6.49 -2.72
CA ARG A 72 12.23 -7.51 -2.00
C ARG A 72 13.47 -6.97 -1.37
#